data_c9d1cdfa4c8361cd6e30f18921cae9dd
#
_entry.id   c9d1cdfa4c8361cd6e30f18921cae9dd
#
_cell.length_a   1.000
_cell.length_b   1.000
_cell.length_c   1.000
_cell.angle_alpha   90.00
_cell.angle_beta   90.00
_cell.angle_gamma   90.00
#
_symmetry.space_group_name_H-M   'P 1'
#
loop_
_entity.id
_entity.type
_entity.pdbx_description
1 polymer ?
#
loop_
_entity_poly.entity_id
_entity_poly.type
_entity_poly.pdbx_seq_one_letter_code
_entity_poly.pdbx_strand_id
1 'polypeptide(L)'
;MDKFFFPGLALAVGSWIYWYAALHKVRSFHSNSTLKRLLRLTPPLCMLILLAVLLRWSSSDVRSDAGEISFYMIFGAIWLRLGLLLVSLLGIAVREDVLERKNRAAAWAVCGAMVGTMLCFAGANIGSGPGPEVVLLCAFLSTTAFFGLWFCLERSLGLADRITIERDEGAAVRVGGWMIGLGLILGGAVAGNWESYEATLRDFAHYGWAAVLFMLPAIHIERYLSSQPARRDLQLNSSFGVAATYILAAGAYVLWLGVR
;
A
#
# COMPACT_ATOMS: atom_id res chain seq x y z
N MET A 1 2.15 27.70 2.56
CA MET A 1 2.20 26.44 3.34
C MET A 1 1.32 26.46 4.59
N ASP A 2 1.32 27.53 5.36
CA ASP A 2 0.66 27.61 6.68
C ASP A 2 -0.86 27.35 6.68
N LYS A 3 -1.58 27.73 5.62
CA LYS A 3 -3.05 27.57 5.57
C LYS A 3 -3.54 26.11 5.55
N PHE A 4 -2.74 25.19 5.03
CA PHE A 4 -3.10 23.76 4.93
C PHE A 4 -2.43 22.90 6.00
N PHE A 5 -1.38 23.40 6.63
CA PHE A 5 -0.61 22.64 7.62
C PHE A 5 -1.45 22.27 8.86
N PHE A 6 -2.04 23.25 9.52
CA PHE A 6 -2.83 23.00 10.74
C PHE A 6 -4.10 22.18 10.49
N PRO A 7 -4.92 22.45 9.46
CA PRO A 7 -6.05 21.59 9.12
C PRO A 7 -5.64 20.17 8.75
N GLY A 8 -4.56 20.01 7.98
CA GLY A 8 -4.01 18.71 7.63
C GLY A 8 -3.52 17.92 8.84
N LEU A 9 -2.80 18.57 9.74
CA LEU A 9 -2.34 17.98 11.00
C LEU A 9 -3.51 17.52 11.86
N ALA A 10 -4.53 18.35 12.02
CA ALA A 10 -5.73 17.99 12.78
C ALA A 10 -6.44 16.77 12.18
N LEU A 11 -6.58 16.71 10.85
CA LEU A 11 -7.17 15.59 10.14
C LEU A 11 -6.33 14.30 10.28
N ALA A 12 -5.01 14.40 10.13
CA ALA A 12 -4.09 13.28 10.30
C ALA A 12 -4.16 12.73 11.72
N VAL A 13 -3.95 13.59 12.72
CA VAL A 13 -3.95 13.21 14.13
C VAL A 13 -5.31 12.65 14.54
N GLY A 14 -6.40 13.33 14.20
CA GLY A 14 -7.76 12.88 14.51
C GLY A 14 -8.08 11.49 13.92
N SER A 15 -7.69 11.25 12.65
CA SER A 15 -7.92 9.95 12.00
C SER A 15 -7.12 8.84 12.66
N TRP A 16 -5.88 9.09 13.07
CA TRP A 16 -5.04 8.09 13.70
C TRP A 16 -5.39 7.85 15.16
N ILE A 17 -5.81 8.88 15.90
CA ILE A 17 -6.40 8.70 17.23
C ILE A 17 -7.62 7.79 17.12
N TYR A 18 -8.52 8.05 16.16
CA TYR A 18 -9.69 7.21 15.93
C TYR A 18 -9.30 5.76 15.61
N TRP A 19 -8.30 5.54 14.74
CA TRP A 19 -7.79 4.21 14.40
C TRP A 19 -7.32 3.43 15.64
N TYR A 20 -6.43 4.04 16.44
CA TYR A 20 -5.90 3.38 17.63
C TYR A 20 -6.94 3.23 18.75
N ALA A 21 -7.86 4.18 18.88
CA ALA A 21 -8.99 4.08 19.81
C ALA A 21 -9.93 2.93 19.40
N ALA A 22 -10.22 2.75 18.11
CA ALA A 22 -11.00 1.62 17.61
C ALA A 22 -10.32 0.29 17.90
N LEU A 23 -9.01 0.18 17.68
CA LEU A 23 -8.21 -0.98 18.06
C LEU A 23 -8.23 -1.28 19.58
N HIS A 24 -8.37 -0.25 20.41
CA HIS A 24 -8.40 -0.39 21.87
C HIS A 24 -9.79 -0.78 22.40
N LYS A 25 -10.86 -0.23 21.80
CA LYS A 25 -12.25 -0.45 22.22
C LYS A 25 -12.77 -1.85 21.96
N VAL A 26 -12.22 -2.56 20.96
CA VAL A 26 -12.63 -3.94 20.68
C VAL A 26 -12.09 -4.87 21.77
N ARG A 27 -12.87 -5.04 22.86
CA ARG A 27 -12.55 -5.85 24.06
C ARG A 27 -12.06 -7.27 23.74
N SER A 28 -12.56 -7.83 22.67
CA SER A 28 -12.23 -9.20 22.24
C SER A 28 -10.85 -9.34 21.55
N PHE A 29 -10.10 -8.26 21.38
CA PHE A 29 -8.74 -8.27 20.85
C PHE A 29 -7.70 -8.93 21.78
N HIS A 30 -8.04 -9.21 23.02
CA HIS A 30 -7.09 -9.80 23.98
C HIS A 30 -6.65 -11.22 23.59
N SER A 31 -7.44 -11.94 22.79
CA SER A 31 -7.14 -13.34 22.46
C SER A 31 -6.27 -13.53 21.21
N ASN A 32 -6.10 -12.52 20.33
CA ASN A 32 -5.35 -12.67 19.08
C ASN A 32 -4.19 -11.66 18.98
N SER A 33 -3.05 -12.03 19.56
CA SER A 33 -1.85 -11.18 19.64
C SER A 33 -1.26 -10.81 18.27
N THR A 34 -1.34 -11.71 17.28
CA THR A 34 -0.78 -11.50 15.93
C THR A 34 -1.55 -10.44 15.16
N LEU A 35 -2.89 -10.54 15.11
CA LEU A 35 -3.76 -9.56 14.46
C LEU A 35 -3.54 -8.15 15.00
N LYS A 36 -3.54 -8.04 16.34
CA LYS A 36 -3.33 -6.78 17.02
C LYS A 36 -1.95 -6.17 16.73
N ARG A 37 -0.93 -7.02 16.66
CA ARG A 37 0.44 -6.59 16.35
C ARG A 37 0.55 -6.07 14.92
N LEU A 38 0.00 -6.78 13.93
CA LEU A 38 -0.03 -6.36 12.53
C LEU A 38 -0.68 -4.98 12.38
N LEU A 39 -1.92 -4.83 12.86
CA LEU A 39 -2.66 -3.57 12.72
C LEU A 39 -2.06 -2.38 13.48
N ARG A 40 -1.32 -2.63 14.58
CA ARG A 40 -0.64 -1.58 15.32
C ARG A 40 0.68 -1.15 14.69
N LEU A 41 1.43 -2.10 14.13
CA LEU A 41 2.78 -1.84 13.63
C LEU A 41 2.81 -1.40 12.17
N THR A 42 1.80 -1.76 11.35
CA THR A 42 1.80 -1.39 9.94
C THR A 42 1.76 0.13 9.69
N PRO A 43 0.91 0.95 10.35
CA PRO A 43 0.93 2.39 10.13
C PRO A 43 2.28 3.05 10.45
N PRO A 44 2.90 2.85 11.62
CA PRO A 44 4.21 3.43 11.89
C PRO A 44 5.30 2.89 10.95
N LEU A 45 5.23 1.63 10.51
CA LEU A 45 6.14 1.10 9.49
C LEU A 45 5.99 1.87 8.18
N CYS A 46 4.75 2.12 7.72
CA CYS A 46 4.48 2.93 6.54
C CYS A 46 5.07 4.34 6.67
N MET A 47 4.90 4.97 7.83
CA MET A 47 5.46 6.30 8.09
C MET A 47 7.00 6.29 8.13
N LEU A 48 7.63 5.23 8.65
CA LEU A 48 9.09 5.05 8.60
C LEU A 48 9.59 4.86 7.17
N ILE A 49 8.87 4.13 6.32
CA ILE A 49 9.19 4.01 4.88
C ILE A 49 9.17 5.39 4.22
N LEU A 50 8.11 6.16 4.44
CA LEU A 50 8.01 7.52 3.89
C LEU A 50 9.14 8.40 4.40
N LEU A 51 9.40 8.41 5.71
CA LEU A 51 10.47 9.20 6.29
C LEU A 51 11.85 8.85 5.68
N ALA A 52 12.13 7.57 5.52
CA ALA A 52 13.38 7.11 4.89
C ALA A 52 13.51 7.63 3.44
N VAL A 53 12.42 7.62 2.68
CA VAL A 53 12.38 8.16 1.31
C VAL A 53 12.60 9.68 1.33
N LEU A 54 11.92 10.41 2.20
CA LEU A 54 12.06 11.88 2.31
C LEU A 54 13.48 12.28 2.70
N LEU A 55 14.13 11.56 3.61
CA LEU A 55 15.49 11.85 4.05
C LEU A 55 16.56 11.47 3.00
N ARG A 56 16.28 10.52 2.12
CA ARG A 56 17.32 9.97 1.22
C ARG A 56 17.16 10.35 -0.25
N TRP A 57 15.93 10.41 -0.75
CA TRP A 57 15.66 10.51 -2.19
C TRP A 57 14.75 11.67 -2.61
N SER A 58 14.21 12.46 -1.69
CA SER A 58 13.45 13.66 -2.04
C SER A 58 14.37 14.78 -2.55
N SER A 59 13.78 15.88 -3.00
CA SER A 59 14.53 17.08 -3.40
C SER A 59 15.42 17.62 -2.26
N SER A 60 16.51 18.33 -2.60
CA SER A 60 17.41 18.94 -1.62
C SER A 60 16.68 19.85 -0.62
N ASP A 61 15.70 20.60 -1.14
CA ASP A 61 14.93 21.58 -0.36
C ASP A 61 14.10 20.87 0.73
N VAL A 62 13.43 19.77 0.38
CA VAL A 62 12.70 18.95 1.36
C VAL A 62 13.64 18.30 2.37
N ARG A 63 14.78 17.73 1.92
CA ARG A 63 15.71 17.05 2.83
C ARG A 63 16.37 17.98 3.85
N SER A 64 16.54 19.25 3.51
CA SER A 64 17.22 20.24 4.37
C SER A 64 16.26 20.97 5.31
N ASP A 65 14.94 20.86 5.11
CA ASP A 65 13.94 21.57 5.91
C ASP A 65 13.02 20.59 6.67
N ALA A 66 13.12 20.61 8.00
CA ALA A 66 12.27 19.79 8.87
C ALA A 66 10.78 20.16 8.75
N GLY A 67 10.44 21.39 8.36
CA GLY A 67 9.07 21.84 8.10
C GLY A 67 8.50 21.16 6.87
N GLU A 68 9.27 21.08 5.77
CA GLU A 68 8.87 20.38 4.55
C GLU A 68 8.73 18.87 4.80
N ILE A 69 9.69 18.24 5.49
CA ILE A 69 9.57 16.84 5.88
C ILE A 69 8.28 16.62 6.66
N SER A 70 8.00 17.47 7.66
CA SER A 70 6.79 17.35 8.49
C SER A 70 5.51 17.51 7.66
N PHE A 71 5.50 18.41 6.68
CA PHE A 71 4.40 18.63 5.76
C PHE A 71 4.09 17.35 4.95
N TYR A 72 5.09 16.76 4.29
CA TYR A 72 4.90 15.52 3.54
C TYR A 72 4.56 14.31 4.41
N MET A 73 5.07 14.26 5.64
CA MET A 73 4.67 13.23 6.62
C MET A 73 3.19 13.35 6.98
N ILE A 74 2.65 14.56 7.18
CA ILE A 74 1.22 14.79 7.42
C ILE A 74 0.39 14.34 6.22
N PHE A 75 0.80 14.71 5.00
CA PHE A 75 0.13 14.28 3.78
C PHE A 75 0.17 12.76 3.60
N GLY A 76 1.30 12.11 3.88
CA GLY A 76 1.43 10.66 3.85
C GLY A 76 0.48 9.97 4.84
N ALA A 77 0.32 10.53 6.04
CA ALA A 77 -0.61 10.01 7.03
C ALA A 77 -2.08 10.11 6.56
N ILE A 78 -2.45 11.22 5.90
CA ILE A 78 -3.77 11.38 5.28
C ILE A 78 -3.94 10.42 4.11
N TRP A 79 -2.91 10.29 3.26
CA TRP A 79 -2.92 9.40 2.10
C TRP A 79 -3.13 7.93 2.49
N LEU A 80 -2.45 7.50 3.54
CA LEU A 80 -2.65 6.17 4.09
C LEU A 80 -4.10 5.95 4.57
N ARG A 81 -4.72 6.98 5.14
CA ARG A 81 -6.13 6.93 5.53
C ARG A 81 -7.07 6.84 4.32
N LEU A 82 -6.78 7.57 3.25
CA LEU A 82 -7.50 7.46 1.98
C LEU A 82 -7.38 6.03 1.42
N GLY A 83 -6.19 5.44 1.43
CA GLY A 83 -5.98 4.05 1.03
C GLY A 83 -6.85 3.06 1.79
N LEU A 84 -6.97 3.22 3.12
CA LEU A 84 -7.86 2.38 3.93
C LEU A 84 -9.35 2.53 3.56
N LEU A 85 -9.80 3.71 3.18
CA LEU A 85 -11.15 3.92 2.67
C LEU A 85 -11.36 3.22 1.34
N LEU A 86 -10.40 3.31 0.42
CA LEU A 86 -10.47 2.65 -0.89
C LEU A 86 -10.46 1.12 -0.76
N VAL A 87 -9.68 0.55 0.15
CA VAL A 87 -9.73 -0.89 0.46
C VAL A 87 -11.12 -1.32 0.91
N SER A 88 -11.76 -0.51 1.76
CA SER A 88 -13.11 -0.81 2.26
C SER A 88 -14.17 -0.73 1.15
N LEU A 89 -14.03 0.20 0.21
CA LEU A 89 -14.91 0.31 -0.96
C LEU A 89 -14.73 -0.85 -1.94
N LEU A 90 -13.56 -1.48 -1.95
CA LEU A 90 -13.21 -2.58 -2.86
C LEU A 90 -13.36 -3.97 -2.21
N GLY A 91 -14.21 -4.09 -1.21
CA GLY A 91 -14.71 -5.38 -0.72
C GLY A 91 -14.07 -5.91 0.55
N ILE A 92 -13.10 -5.19 1.18
CA ILE A 92 -12.52 -5.60 2.47
C ILE A 92 -12.77 -4.50 3.50
N ALA A 93 -13.87 -4.61 4.24
CA ALA A 93 -14.26 -3.64 5.24
C ALA A 93 -13.39 -3.75 6.50
N VAL A 94 -12.47 -2.79 6.67
CA VAL A 94 -11.49 -2.81 7.77
C VAL A 94 -12.17 -2.92 9.14
N ARG A 95 -13.24 -2.15 9.37
CA ARG A 95 -13.96 -2.19 10.64
C ARG A 95 -14.67 -3.51 10.85
N GLU A 96 -15.48 -3.93 9.88
CA GLU A 96 -16.35 -5.11 10.03
C GLU A 96 -15.54 -6.40 9.94
N ASP A 97 -14.75 -6.58 8.89
CA ASP A 97 -14.04 -7.83 8.64
C ASP A 97 -12.86 -8.01 9.59
N VAL A 98 -12.01 -6.97 9.72
CA VAL A 98 -10.79 -7.11 10.50
C VAL A 98 -11.06 -6.95 11.99
N LEU A 99 -11.78 -5.90 12.40
CA LEU A 99 -11.93 -5.58 13.82
C LEU A 99 -13.07 -6.37 14.48
N GLU A 100 -14.27 -6.35 13.90
CA GLU A 100 -15.45 -6.96 14.51
C GLU A 100 -15.45 -8.48 14.34
N ARG A 101 -15.21 -8.98 13.11
CA ARG A 101 -15.15 -10.41 12.80
C ARG A 101 -13.82 -11.07 13.15
N LYS A 102 -12.79 -10.30 13.54
CA LYS A 102 -11.44 -10.77 13.87
C LYS A 102 -10.80 -11.63 12.78
N ASN A 103 -11.03 -11.27 11.54
CA ASN A 103 -10.55 -12.02 10.40
C ASN A 103 -9.05 -11.71 10.16
N ARG A 104 -8.20 -12.73 10.40
CA ARG A 104 -6.74 -12.61 10.18
C ARG A 104 -6.39 -12.47 8.70
N ALA A 105 -7.13 -13.15 7.82
CA ALA A 105 -6.94 -13.03 6.39
C ALA A 105 -7.17 -11.58 5.93
N ALA A 106 -8.30 -10.98 6.31
CA ALA A 106 -8.57 -9.58 6.00
C ALA A 106 -7.47 -8.63 6.54
N ALA A 107 -6.90 -8.91 7.73
CA ALA A 107 -5.81 -8.11 8.27
C ALA A 107 -4.54 -8.18 7.42
N TRP A 108 -4.15 -9.34 6.91
CA TRP A 108 -2.98 -9.48 6.02
C TRP A 108 -3.16 -8.68 4.73
N ALA A 109 -4.33 -8.79 4.09
CA ALA A 109 -4.63 -8.04 2.88
C ALA A 109 -4.63 -6.53 3.12
N VAL A 110 -5.26 -6.07 4.22
CA VAL A 110 -5.28 -4.65 4.60
C VAL A 110 -3.86 -4.12 4.87
N CYS A 111 -3.02 -4.87 5.59
CA CYS A 111 -1.64 -4.47 5.82
C CYS A 111 -0.83 -4.36 4.52
N GLY A 112 -1.00 -5.32 3.60
CA GLY A 112 -0.40 -5.27 2.26
C GLY A 112 -0.84 -4.04 1.47
N ALA A 113 -2.14 -3.75 1.47
CA ALA A 113 -2.70 -2.56 0.82
C ALA A 113 -2.19 -1.25 1.43
N MET A 114 -2.05 -1.17 2.75
CA MET A 114 -1.47 -0.01 3.44
C MET A 114 -0.04 0.24 3.01
N VAL A 115 0.79 -0.80 3.01
CA VAL A 115 2.19 -0.69 2.58
C VAL A 115 2.27 -0.33 1.10
N GLY A 116 1.49 -0.98 0.23
CA GLY A 116 1.45 -0.69 -1.20
C GLY A 116 1.02 0.75 -1.51
N THR A 117 -0.04 1.24 -0.84
CA THR A 117 -0.49 2.64 -0.96
C THR A 117 0.59 3.62 -0.49
N MET A 118 1.27 3.30 0.61
CA MET A 118 2.37 4.14 1.09
C MET A 118 3.56 4.15 0.13
N LEU A 119 3.88 3.03 -0.50
CA LEU A 119 4.94 2.96 -1.52
C LEU A 119 4.60 3.79 -2.76
N CYS A 120 3.34 3.84 -3.19
CA CYS A 120 2.88 4.75 -4.24
C CYS A 120 3.12 6.22 -3.85
N PHE A 121 2.75 6.61 -2.63
CA PHE A 121 2.95 7.98 -2.14
C PHE A 121 4.45 8.29 -1.93
N ALA A 122 5.20 7.37 -1.37
CA ALA A 122 6.64 7.54 -1.15
C ALA A 122 7.40 7.69 -2.48
N GLY A 123 7.05 6.90 -3.49
CA GLY A 123 7.62 7.01 -4.84
C GLY A 123 7.39 8.38 -5.47
N ALA A 124 6.22 8.97 -5.25
CA ALA A 124 5.89 10.32 -5.72
C ALA A 124 6.73 11.43 -5.07
N ASN A 125 7.40 11.14 -3.96
CA ASN A 125 8.30 12.05 -3.26
C ASN A 125 9.78 11.87 -3.65
N ILE A 126 10.09 10.99 -4.60
CA ILE A 126 11.46 10.78 -5.09
C ILE A 126 11.73 11.73 -6.25
N GLY A 127 12.84 12.47 -6.16
CA GLY A 127 13.26 13.42 -7.17
C GLY A 127 12.95 14.87 -6.80
N SER A 128 13.16 15.78 -7.77
CA SER A 128 12.94 17.21 -7.62
C SER A 128 11.75 17.67 -8.47
N GLY A 129 10.97 18.60 -7.94
CA GLY A 129 9.80 19.17 -8.63
C GLY A 129 9.43 20.55 -8.09
N PRO A 130 8.52 21.26 -8.77
CA PRO A 130 8.19 22.65 -8.44
C PRO A 130 7.36 22.82 -7.16
N GLY A 131 6.77 21.74 -6.62
CA GLY A 131 5.96 21.85 -5.42
C GLY A 131 5.10 20.62 -5.12
N PRO A 132 4.27 20.72 -4.06
CA PRO A 132 3.46 19.60 -3.58
C PRO A 132 2.37 19.15 -4.56
N GLU A 133 1.93 20.02 -5.49
CA GLU A 133 0.95 19.67 -6.51
C GLU A 133 1.43 18.56 -7.44
N VAL A 134 2.70 18.53 -7.77
CA VAL A 134 3.30 17.49 -8.60
C VAL A 134 3.38 16.17 -7.81
N VAL A 135 3.80 16.23 -6.55
CA VAL A 135 3.81 15.05 -5.67
C VAL A 135 2.41 14.47 -5.55
N LEU A 136 1.39 15.30 -5.36
CA LEU A 136 0.00 14.85 -5.26
C LEU A 136 -0.49 14.24 -6.58
N LEU A 137 -0.15 14.81 -7.74
CA LEU A 137 -0.47 14.25 -9.04
C LEU A 137 0.15 12.85 -9.21
N CYS A 138 1.44 12.71 -8.96
CA CYS A 138 2.17 11.45 -9.04
C CYS A 138 1.61 10.39 -8.09
N ALA A 139 1.31 10.80 -6.85
CA ALA A 139 0.69 9.95 -5.84
C ALA A 139 -0.72 9.51 -6.25
N PHE A 140 -1.53 10.41 -6.79
CA PHE A 140 -2.86 10.11 -7.28
C PHE A 140 -2.82 9.16 -8.47
N LEU A 141 -1.93 9.40 -9.44
CA LEU A 141 -1.76 8.57 -10.63
C LEU A 141 -1.38 7.13 -10.26
N SER A 142 -0.34 6.97 -9.45
CA SER A 142 0.14 5.64 -9.00
C SER A 142 -0.90 4.92 -8.12
N THR A 143 -1.57 5.64 -7.20
CA THR A 143 -2.59 5.06 -6.31
C THR A 143 -3.85 4.67 -7.08
N THR A 144 -4.27 5.46 -8.06
CA THR A 144 -5.42 5.12 -8.91
C THR A 144 -5.13 3.86 -9.73
N ALA A 145 -3.95 3.73 -10.31
CA ALA A 145 -3.54 2.52 -11.01
C ALA A 145 -3.46 1.32 -10.06
N PHE A 146 -2.93 1.50 -8.84
CA PHE A 146 -2.86 0.48 -7.80
C PHE A 146 -4.23 -0.11 -7.48
N PHE A 147 -5.20 0.73 -7.15
CA PHE A 147 -6.56 0.27 -6.83
C PHE A 147 -7.34 -0.19 -8.06
N GLY A 148 -7.06 0.36 -9.26
CA GLY A 148 -7.61 -0.10 -10.51
C GLY A 148 -7.17 -1.53 -10.84
N LEU A 149 -5.89 -1.85 -10.69
CA LEU A 149 -5.37 -3.21 -10.89
C LEU A 149 -5.85 -4.18 -9.80
N TRP A 150 -5.97 -3.72 -8.54
CA TRP A 150 -6.63 -4.51 -7.51
C TRP A 150 -8.09 -4.84 -7.88
N PHE A 151 -8.85 -3.86 -8.32
CA PHE A 151 -10.23 -4.06 -8.77
C PHE A 151 -10.32 -5.07 -9.93
N CYS A 152 -9.42 -4.99 -10.91
CA CYS A 152 -9.35 -5.95 -12.02
C CYS A 152 -9.03 -7.37 -11.53
N LEU A 153 -8.08 -7.50 -10.59
CA LEU A 153 -7.72 -8.78 -10.00
C LEU A 153 -8.88 -9.39 -9.21
N GLU A 154 -9.53 -8.56 -8.40
CA GLU A 154 -10.72 -8.93 -7.62
C GLU A 154 -11.85 -9.43 -8.51
N ARG A 155 -12.18 -8.66 -9.57
CA ARG A 155 -13.23 -9.06 -10.52
C ARG A 155 -12.92 -10.36 -11.27
N SER A 156 -11.65 -10.69 -11.41
CA SER A 156 -11.21 -11.90 -12.10
C SER A 156 -11.22 -13.16 -11.22
N LEU A 157 -11.12 -13.01 -9.91
CA LEU A 157 -10.81 -14.11 -8.98
C LEU A 157 -11.74 -14.20 -7.75
N GLY A 158 -12.55 -13.18 -7.45
CA GLY A 158 -13.40 -13.13 -6.25
C GLY A 158 -12.59 -13.21 -4.94
N LEU A 159 -11.45 -12.52 -4.89
CA LEU A 159 -10.52 -12.62 -3.76
C LEU A 159 -11.08 -12.01 -2.48
N ALA A 160 -11.93 -10.97 -2.59
CA ALA A 160 -12.56 -10.38 -1.43
C ALA A 160 -13.42 -11.40 -0.69
N ASP A 161 -14.25 -12.18 -1.39
CA ASP A 161 -15.08 -13.23 -0.79
C ASP A 161 -14.22 -14.33 -0.14
N ARG A 162 -13.15 -14.76 -0.82
CA ARG A 162 -12.21 -15.74 -0.24
C ARG A 162 -11.56 -15.22 1.03
N ILE A 163 -11.18 -13.94 1.06
CA ILE A 163 -10.51 -13.32 2.21
C ILE A 163 -11.51 -13.03 3.35
N THR A 164 -12.70 -12.48 3.03
CA THR A 164 -13.64 -12.00 4.05
C THR A 164 -14.62 -13.07 4.53
N ILE A 165 -15.09 -13.95 3.64
CA ILE A 165 -16.06 -15.00 3.94
C ILE A 165 -15.36 -16.32 4.27
N GLU A 166 -14.52 -16.82 3.37
CA GLU A 166 -13.82 -18.11 3.55
C GLU A 166 -12.64 -18.03 4.53
N ARG A 167 -12.16 -16.82 4.82
CA ARG A 167 -11.02 -16.54 5.71
C ARG A 167 -9.73 -17.22 5.27
N ASP A 168 -9.48 -17.29 3.96
CA ASP A 168 -8.27 -17.88 3.37
C ASP A 168 -7.05 -17.00 3.68
N GLU A 169 -6.31 -17.34 4.77
CA GLU A 169 -5.09 -16.62 5.16
C GLU A 169 -3.99 -16.74 4.10
N GLY A 170 -3.91 -17.88 3.41
CA GLY A 170 -2.91 -18.10 2.36
C GLY A 170 -3.11 -17.14 1.19
N ALA A 171 -4.34 -17.04 0.67
CA ALA A 171 -4.69 -16.09 -0.38
C ALA A 171 -4.42 -14.65 0.07
N ALA A 172 -4.79 -14.30 1.29
CA ALA A 172 -4.61 -12.95 1.83
C ALA A 172 -3.13 -12.56 1.97
N VAL A 173 -2.26 -13.48 2.39
CA VAL A 173 -0.80 -13.26 2.47
C VAL A 173 -0.21 -13.04 1.07
N ARG A 174 -0.60 -13.87 0.08
CA ARG A 174 -0.12 -13.73 -1.30
C ARG A 174 -0.59 -12.41 -1.92
N VAL A 175 -1.87 -12.07 -1.75
CA VAL A 175 -2.45 -10.80 -2.20
C VAL A 175 -1.77 -9.62 -1.53
N GLY A 176 -1.53 -9.68 -0.21
CA GLY A 176 -0.80 -8.65 0.51
C GLY A 176 0.62 -8.43 -0.03
N GLY A 177 1.34 -9.53 -0.30
CA GLY A 177 2.67 -9.47 -0.93
C GLY A 177 2.63 -8.90 -2.35
N TRP A 178 1.63 -9.30 -3.15
CA TRP A 178 1.41 -8.75 -4.49
C TRP A 178 1.11 -7.25 -4.44
N MET A 179 0.27 -6.79 -3.52
CA MET A 179 -0.02 -5.36 -3.31
C MET A 179 1.23 -4.57 -2.94
N ILE A 180 2.10 -5.11 -2.09
CA ILE A 180 3.39 -4.46 -1.76
C ILE A 180 4.26 -4.36 -3.03
N GLY A 181 4.40 -5.45 -3.78
CA GLY A 181 5.14 -5.46 -5.04
C GLY A 181 4.56 -4.49 -6.07
N LEU A 182 3.23 -4.45 -6.21
CA LEU A 182 2.53 -3.51 -7.08
C LEU A 182 2.81 -2.05 -6.68
N GLY A 183 2.78 -1.74 -5.39
CA GLY A 183 3.12 -0.42 -4.85
C GLY A 183 4.56 -0.01 -5.14
N LEU A 184 5.52 -0.96 -5.08
CA LEU A 184 6.91 -0.73 -5.48
C LEU A 184 7.03 -0.37 -6.97
N ILE A 185 6.40 -1.14 -7.87
CA ILE A 185 6.44 -0.91 -9.31
C ILE A 185 5.82 0.45 -9.66
N LEU A 186 4.62 0.72 -9.16
CA LEU A 186 3.89 1.96 -9.48
C LEU A 186 4.50 3.19 -8.82
N GLY A 187 5.02 3.06 -7.59
CA GLY A 187 5.80 4.12 -6.94
C GLY A 187 7.11 4.40 -7.69
N GLY A 188 7.81 3.35 -8.14
CA GLY A 188 8.99 3.49 -8.98
C GLY A 188 8.71 4.12 -10.35
N ALA A 189 7.51 3.89 -10.91
CA ALA A 189 7.12 4.44 -12.20
C ALA A 189 6.85 5.96 -12.18
N VAL A 190 6.51 6.52 -11.01
CA VAL A 190 6.33 7.97 -10.83
C VAL A 190 7.54 8.65 -10.18
N ALA A 191 8.56 7.87 -9.79
CA ALA A 191 9.76 8.38 -9.16
C ALA A 191 10.69 9.04 -10.19
N GLY A 192 11.26 10.19 -9.84
CA GLY A 192 12.24 10.89 -10.68
C GLY A 192 12.07 12.41 -10.69
N ASN A 193 12.97 13.08 -11.37
CA ASN A 193 12.92 14.53 -11.52
C ASN A 193 11.77 14.93 -12.44
N TRP A 194 10.97 15.89 -11.98
CA TRP A 194 9.86 16.39 -12.78
C TRP A 194 10.32 17.31 -13.91
N GLU A 195 9.80 17.07 -15.10
CA GLU A 195 10.06 17.93 -16.27
C GLU A 195 8.77 18.63 -16.75
N SER A 196 7.70 17.84 -16.92
CA SER A 196 6.39 18.34 -17.33
C SER A 196 5.30 17.32 -17.04
N TYR A 197 4.03 17.74 -17.06
CA TYR A 197 2.88 16.81 -16.93
C TYR A 197 2.85 15.75 -18.02
N GLU A 198 3.18 16.12 -19.24
CA GLU A 198 3.21 15.19 -20.37
C GLU A 198 4.34 14.15 -20.23
N ALA A 199 5.53 14.59 -19.82
CA ALA A 199 6.66 13.70 -19.52
C ALA A 199 6.31 12.73 -18.41
N THR A 200 5.72 13.21 -17.31
CA THR A 200 5.28 12.36 -16.19
C THR A 200 4.31 11.28 -16.65
N LEU A 201 3.31 11.60 -17.46
CA LEU A 201 2.35 10.62 -17.96
C LEU A 201 3.02 9.60 -18.92
N ARG A 202 3.93 10.07 -19.76
CA ARG A 202 4.70 9.21 -20.67
C ARG A 202 5.58 8.24 -19.89
N ASP A 203 6.32 8.73 -18.91
CA ASP A 203 7.20 7.94 -18.07
C ASP A 203 6.40 6.93 -17.23
N PHE A 204 5.29 7.36 -16.66
CA PHE A 204 4.38 6.46 -15.95
C PHE A 204 3.87 5.33 -16.86
N ALA A 205 3.47 5.63 -18.08
CA ALA A 205 3.04 4.60 -19.04
C ALA A 205 4.21 3.69 -19.43
N HIS A 206 5.41 4.28 -19.65
CA HIS A 206 6.60 3.54 -20.06
C HIS A 206 7.18 2.62 -18.99
N TYR A 207 7.08 2.98 -17.72
CA TYR A 207 7.62 2.20 -16.59
C TYR A 207 6.57 1.46 -15.80
N GLY A 208 5.35 1.99 -15.78
CA GLY A 208 4.22 1.41 -15.05
C GLY A 208 3.57 0.20 -15.75
N TRP A 209 3.81 -0.03 -17.04
CA TRP A 209 3.23 -1.17 -17.77
C TRP A 209 3.58 -2.52 -17.13
N ALA A 210 4.75 -2.61 -16.50
CA ALA A 210 5.18 -3.80 -15.77
C ALA A 210 4.17 -4.21 -14.67
N ALA A 211 3.44 -3.25 -14.09
CA ALA A 211 2.39 -3.51 -13.12
C ALA A 211 1.23 -4.33 -13.71
N VAL A 212 0.90 -4.12 -14.98
CA VAL A 212 -0.13 -4.90 -15.69
C VAL A 212 0.36 -6.33 -15.90
N LEU A 213 1.61 -6.52 -16.33
CA LEU A 213 2.19 -7.87 -16.46
C LEU A 213 2.33 -8.56 -15.11
N PHE A 214 2.58 -7.82 -14.04
CA PHE A 214 2.70 -8.34 -12.70
C PHE A 214 1.38 -8.95 -12.18
N MET A 215 0.25 -8.62 -12.78
CA MET A 215 -1.04 -9.23 -12.49
C MET A 215 -1.16 -10.68 -13.05
N LEU A 216 -0.47 -11.00 -14.15
CA LEU A 216 -0.58 -12.31 -14.79
C LEU A 216 -0.15 -13.47 -13.89
N PRO A 217 1.06 -13.45 -13.27
CA PRO A 217 1.43 -14.50 -12.33
C PRO A 217 0.49 -14.57 -11.12
N ALA A 218 -0.05 -13.44 -10.63
CA ALA A 218 -1.00 -13.44 -9.54
C ALA A 218 -2.29 -14.19 -9.93
N ILE A 219 -2.86 -13.91 -11.10
CA ILE A 219 -4.04 -14.63 -11.62
C ILE A 219 -3.74 -16.12 -11.76
N HIS A 220 -2.60 -16.47 -12.34
CA HIS A 220 -2.25 -17.87 -12.57
C HIS A 220 -2.08 -18.66 -11.26
N ILE A 221 -1.31 -18.11 -10.32
CA ILE A 221 -1.04 -18.73 -9.02
C ILE A 221 -2.33 -18.89 -8.22
N GLU A 222 -3.18 -17.85 -8.16
CA GLU A 222 -4.42 -17.92 -7.40
C GLU A 222 -5.41 -18.90 -8.02
N ARG A 223 -5.53 -19.00 -9.35
CA ARG A 223 -6.36 -20.02 -10.02
C ARG A 223 -5.83 -21.41 -9.78
N TYR A 224 -4.53 -21.63 -9.87
CA TYR A 224 -3.91 -22.92 -9.62
C TYR A 224 -4.15 -23.39 -8.19
N LEU A 225 -3.92 -22.52 -7.20
CA LEU A 225 -4.08 -22.86 -5.79
C LEU A 225 -5.54 -23.03 -5.38
N SER A 226 -6.47 -22.30 -5.99
CA SER A 226 -7.91 -22.47 -5.73
C SER A 226 -8.45 -23.82 -6.25
N SER A 227 -7.80 -24.42 -7.25
CA SER A 227 -8.19 -25.73 -7.80
C SER A 227 -7.68 -26.92 -6.98
N GLN A 228 -6.80 -26.71 -6.00
CA GLN A 228 -6.21 -27.79 -5.19
C GLN A 228 -7.02 -28.02 -3.90
N PRO A 229 -7.39 -29.28 -3.58
CA PRO A 229 -8.02 -29.59 -2.30
C PRO A 229 -7.06 -29.29 -1.15
N ALA A 230 -7.52 -28.52 -0.19
CA ALA A 230 -6.69 -27.80 0.76
C ALA A 230 -5.97 -28.69 1.78
N ARG A 231 -4.62 -28.60 1.79
CA ARG A 231 -3.80 -28.80 3.00
C ARG A 231 -3.48 -27.40 3.57
N ARG A 232 -4.38 -26.88 4.40
CA ARG A 232 -4.33 -25.46 4.87
C ARG A 232 -3.00 -25.07 5.53
N ASP A 233 -2.36 -25.96 6.30
CA ASP A 233 -1.14 -25.64 7.05
C ASP A 233 0.11 -25.52 6.15
N LEU A 234 0.22 -26.36 5.13
CA LEU A 234 1.30 -26.28 4.14
C LEU A 234 1.13 -25.09 3.20
N GLN A 235 -0.12 -24.66 2.97
CA GLN A 235 -0.42 -23.52 2.12
C GLN A 235 0.00 -22.17 2.72
N LEU A 236 -0.03 -22.00 4.04
CA LEU A 236 0.34 -20.73 4.65
C LEU A 236 1.84 -20.45 4.51
N ASN A 237 2.71 -21.41 4.79
CA ASN A 237 4.16 -21.25 4.67
C ASN A 237 4.59 -21.02 3.21
N SER A 238 4.02 -21.76 2.25
CA SER A 238 4.27 -21.53 0.83
C SER A 238 3.74 -20.16 0.36
N SER A 239 2.66 -19.67 0.96
CA SER A 239 2.09 -18.35 0.64
C SER A 239 3.02 -17.20 1.05
N PHE A 240 3.72 -17.31 2.18
CA PHE A 240 4.77 -16.35 2.53
C PHE A 240 5.93 -16.36 1.52
N GLY A 241 6.32 -17.54 1.01
CA GLY A 241 7.31 -17.67 -0.06
C GLY A 241 6.87 -16.96 -1.33
N VAL A 242 5.62 -17.17 -1.77
CA VAL A 242 5.05 -16.49 -2.93
C VAL A 242 4.97 -14.98 -2.72
N ALA A 243 4.52 -14.52 -1.55
CA ALA A 243 4.48 -13.10 -1.21
C ALA A 243 5.88 -12.45 -1.24
N ALA A 244 6.88 -13.13 -0.69
CA ALA A 244 8.27 -12.68 -0.75
C ALA A 244 8.78 -12.63 -2.20
N THR A 245 8.43 -13.60 -3.04
CA THR A 245 8.79 -13.60 -4.47
C THR A 245 8.21 -12.40 -5.21
N TYR A 246 6.95 -12.03 -4.94
CA TYR A 246 6.35 -10.82 -5.51
C TYR A 246 7.13 -9.56 -5.10
N ILE A 247 7.44 -9.42 -3.82
CA ILE A 247 8.18 -8.25 -3.30
C ILE A 247 9.59 -8.18 -3.90
N LEU A 248 10.30 -9.30 -3.94
CA LEU A 248 11.66 -9.37 -4.49
C LEU A 248 11.70 -9.10 -5.99
N ALA A 249 10.76 -9.66 -6.77
CA ALA A 249 10.67 -9.42 -8.20
C ALA A 249 10.38 -7.94 -8.50
N ALA A 250 9.44 -7.34 -7.78
CA ALA A 250 9.14 -5.92 -7.91
C ALA A 250 10.32 -5.04 -7.48
N GLY A 251 10.98 -5.38 -6.37
CA GLY A 251 12.19 -4.69 -5.91
C GLY A 251 13.33 -4.76 -6.91
N ALA A 252 13.58 -5.94 -7.49
CA ALA A 252 14.58 -6.12 -8.55
C ALA A 252 14.27 -5.28 -9.79
N TYR A 253 12.99 -5.19 -10.20
CA TYR A 253 12.56 -4.34 -11.29
C TYR A 253 12.84 -2.86 -11.00
N VAL A 254 12.47 -2.36 -9.81
CA VAL A 254 12.71 -0.96 -9.41
C VAL A 254 14.20 -0.65 -9.33
N LEU A 255 15.02 -1.57 -8.80
CA LEU A 255 16.48 -1.42 -8.79
C LEU A 255 17.07 -1.39 -10.18
N TRP A 256 16.54 -2.21 -11.11
CA TRP A 256 16.98 -2.19 -12.52
C TRP A 256 16.62 -0.88 -13.22
N LEU A 257 15.46 -0.28 -12.90
CA LEU A 257 15.09 1.04 -13.42
C LEU A 257 16.06 2.14 -12.95
N GLY A 258 16.63 2.00 -11.76
CA GLY A 258 17.42 3.04 -11.09
C GLY A 258 16.56 4.17 -10.51
N VAL A 259 17.17 4.98 -9.65
CA VAL A 259 16.58 6.25 -9.20
C VAL A 259 16.91 7.29 -10.28
N ARG A 260 15.91 7.93 -10.85
CA ARG A 260 16.05 8.90 -11.96
C ARG A 260 15.97 10.32 -11.49
#